data_996c21587511f9c244142a43d00b20e0
#
_entry.id   996c21587511f9c244142a43d00b20e0
#
_cell.length_a   1.000
_cell.length_b   1.000
_cell.length_c   1.000
_cell.angle_alpha   90.00
_cell.angle_beta   90.00
_cell.angle_gamma   90.00
#
_symmetry.space_group_name_H-M   'P 1'
#
loop_
_entity.id
_entity.type
_entity.pdbx_description
1 polymer ?
#
loop_
_entity_poly.entity_id
_entity_poly.type
_entity_poly.pdbx_seq_one_letter_code
_entity_poly.pdbx_strand_id
1 'polypeptide(L)'
;MSFQHTLKIPRERIGALIGKGGRVKQQIEKRCGVEIEIDSETGDAIISGSKPVEQMEAFRAVEVITAISRGFSPERAYHLFDDEEVVFQQMDLHDYAGKSPNALERIKGRIIGEGGKARRMIEELSGTYISVYGHTVAFIGNYGEIKRATDAIAMLAKGSMHKSVYTMLQRARRRDKIDRMRLWEDSYEEDSKETIPSES
;
A
#
# COMPACT_ATOMS: atom_id res chain seq x y z
N MET A 1 -4.77 -26.51 12.23
CA MET A 1 -5.53 -26.16 11.00
C MET A 1 -4.52 -25.72 9.95
N SER A 2 -4.58 -26.27 8.75
CA SER A 2 -3.72 -25.84 7.63
C SER A 2 -4.28 -24.55 7.03
N PHE A 3 -3.46 -23.53 6.88
CA PHE A 3 -3.83 -22.32 6.13
C PHE A 3 -3.76 -22.63 4.63
N GLN A 4 -4.79 -22.25 3.89
CA GLN A 4 -4.77 -22.27 2.43
C GLN A 4 -5.55 -21.08 1.90
N HIS A 5 -4.95 -20.32 1.00
CA HIS A 5 -5.58 -19.18 0.34
C HIS A 5 -5.26 -19.19 -1.15
N THR A 6 -6.28 -18.97 -1.98
CA THR A 6 -6.13 -18.93 -3.44
C THR A 6 -6.35 -17.52 -3.95
N LEU A 7 -5.41 -17.02 -4.76
CA LEU A 7 -5.46 -15.70 -5.39
C LEU A 7 -5.42 -15.85 -6.91
N LYS A 8 -6.18 -15.02 -7.60
CA LYS A 8 -6.09 -14.89 -9.06
C LYS A 8 -5.12 -13.78 -9.43
N ILE A 9 -4.07 -14.14 -10.16
CA ILE A 9 -3.01 -13.21 -10.59
C ILE A 9 -3.11 -12.98 -12.09
N PRO A 10 -3.09 -11.73 -12.57
CA PRO A 10 -3.02 -11.44 -13.98
C PRO A 10 -1.78 -12.10 -14.62
N ARG A 11 -1.96 -12.75 -15.76
CA ARG A 11 -0.87 -13.50 -16.43
C ARG A 11 0.39 -12.67 -16.65
N GLU A 12 0.24 -11.40 -17.00
CA GLU A 12 1.34 -10.46 -17.19
C GLU A 12 2.10 -10.12 -15.90
N ARG A 13 1.53 -10.43 -14.73
CA ARG A 13 2.14 -10.19 -13.40
C ARG A 13 2.78 -11.44 -12.80
N ILE A 14 2.51 -12.62 -13.34
CA ILE A 14 3.09 -13.89 -12.88
C ILE A 14 4.63 -13.83 -12.93
N GLY A 15 5.20 -13.31 -14.02
CA GLY A 15 6.64 -13.15 -14.15
C GLY A 15 7.27 -12.26 -13.08
N ALA A 16 6.56 -11.20 -12.65
CA ALA A 16 7.03 -10.32 -11.58
C ALA A 16 6.97 -11.03 -10.21
N LEU A 17 5.96 -11.87 -9.97
CA LEU A 17 5.83 -12.63 -8.72
C LEU A 17 6.86 -13.77 -8.62
N ILE A 18 7.13 -14.46 -9.71
CA ILE A 18 8.16 -15.50 -9.74
C ILE A 18 9.55 -14.84 -9.62
N GLY A 19 9.78 -13.76 -10.35
CA GLY A 19 11.04 -13.06 -10.42
C GLY A 19 12.11 -13.83 -11.18
N LYS A 20 13.27 -13.23 -11.39
CA LYS A 20 14.40 -13.84 -12.11
C LYS A 20 14.89 -15.09 -11.37
N GLY A 21 14.77 -16.26 -12.00
CA GLY A 21 15.17 -17.54 -11.41
C GLY A 21 14.37 -17.93 -10.16
N GLY A 22 13.11 -17.48 -10.02
CA GLY A 22 12.26 -17.82 -8.89
C GLY A 22 12.57 -17.06 -7.59
N ARG A 23 13.45 -16.04 -7.63
CA ARG A 23 13.95 -15.36 -6.41
C ARG A 23 12.87 -14.66 -5.59
N VAL A 24 11.92 -14.00 -6.26
CA VAL A 24 10.86 -13.27 -5.56
C VAL A 24 9.95 -14.22 -4.81
N LYS A 25 9.48 -15.27 -5.48
CA LYS A 25 8.67 -16.34 -4.88
C LYS A 25 9.39 -16.95 -3.66
N GLN A 26 10.63 -17.41 -3.84
CA GLN A 26 11.42 -18.03 -2.78
C GLN A 26 11.67 -17.10 -1.59
N GLN A 27 11.84 -15.80 -1.83
CA GLN A 27 12.02 -14.81 -0.78
C GLN A 27 10.76 -14.64 0.06
N ILE A 28 9.58 -14.62 -0.57
CA ILE A 28 8.29 -14.54 0.13
C ILE A 28 8.07 -15.83 0.94
N GLU A 29 8.26 -17.01 0.33
CA GLU A 29 8.12 -18.31 0.98
C GLU A 29 9.01 -18.43 2.21
N LYS A 30 10.29 -18.08 2.07
CA LYS A 30 11.26 -18.13 3.16
C LYS A 30 10.91 -17.16 4.30
N ARG A 31 10.47 -15.94 3.98
CA ARG A 31 10.20 -14.91 4.98
C ARG A 31 8.90 -15.19 5.74
N CYS A 32 7.88 -15.68 5.07
CA CYS A 32 6.57 -15.93 5.67
C CYS A 32 6.36 -17.36 6.16
N GLY A 33 7.27 -18.29 5.86
CA GLY A 33 7.11 -19.70 6.21
C GLY A 33 5.96 -20.38 5.49
N VAL A 34 5.66 -19.95 4.26
CA VAL A 34 4.57 -20.47 3.42
C VAL A 34 5.12 -21.16 2.18
N GLU A 35 4.30 -21.97 1.54
CA GLU A 35 4.55 -22.55 0.22
C GLU A 35 3.59 -21.88 -0.79
N ILE A 36 4.11 -21.52 -1.96
CA ILE A 36 3.35 -20.82 -3.01
C ILE A 36 3.39 -21.66 -4.27
N GLU A 37 2.26 -22.14 -4.70
CA GLU A 37 2.10 -22.83 -5.99
C GLU A 37 1.44 -21.86 -6.98
N ILE A 38 2.01 -21.74 -8.19
CA ILE A 38 1.50 -20.82 -9.23
C ILE A 38 1.22 -21.62 -10.49
N ASP A 39 -0.03 -21.61 -10.91
CA ASP A 39 -0.42 -22.10 -12.21
C ASP A 39 -0.32 -20.96 -13.23
N SER A 40 0.65 -21.07 -14.12
CA SER A 40 0.89 -20.05 -15.15
C SER A 40 -0.16 -20.04 -16.27
N GLU A 41 -0.95 -21.13 -16.42
CA GLU A 41 -2.00 -21.21 -17.44
C GLU A 41 -3.29 -20.57 -16.95
N THR A 42 -3.69 -20.86 -15.73
CA THR A 42 -4.92 -20.32 -15.13
C THR A 42 -4.71 -18.98 -14.45
N GLY A 43 -3.50 -18.70 -13.97
CA GLY A 43 -3.17 -17.53 -13.17
C GLY A 43 -3.54 -17.70 -11.69
N ASP A 44 -3.82 -18.92 -11.25
CA ASP A 44 -4.14 -19.19 -9.84
C ASP A 44 -2.84 -19.34 -9.04
N ALA A 45 -2.78 -18.67 -7.90
CA ALA A 45 -1.71 -18.83 -6.92
C ALA A 45 -2.32 -19.37 -5.63
N ILE A 46 -1.83 -20.50 -5.18
CA ILE A 46 -2.23 -21.17 -3.95
C ILE A 46 -1.12 -20.93 -2.93
N ILE A 47 -1.49 -20.35 -1.80
CA ILE A 47 -0.60 -20.09 -0.67
C ILE A 47 -1.02 -21.03 0.44
N SER A 48 -0.10 -21.87 0.91
CA SER A 48 -0.34 -22.83 1.98
C SER A 48 0.66 -22.69 3.12
N GLY A 49 0.21 -22.92 4.35
CA GLY A 49 1.05 -22.90 5.55
C GLY A 49 0.59 -23.97 6.54
N SER A 50 1.53 -24.60 7.23
CA SER A 50 1.27 -25.80 8.05
C SER A 50 1.15 -25.57 9.56
N LYS A 51 1.47 -24.35 10.09
CA LYS A 51 1.47 -24.07 11.52
C LYS A 51 0.59 -22.88 11.93
N PRO A 52 -0.01 -22.89 13.16
CA PRO A 52 -0.93 -21.82 13.60
C PRO A 52 -0.28 -20.44 13.76
N VAL A 53 0.98 -20.36 14.18
CA VAL A 53 1.73 -19.10 14.34
C VAL A 53 2.05 -18.47 13.00
N GLU A 54 2.16 -19.28 11.96
CA GLU A 54 2.41 -18.85 10.58
C GLU A 54 1.18 -18.22 9.92
N GLN A 55 0.00 -18.28 10.53
CA GLN A 55 -1.19 -17.65 9.96
C GLN A 55 -1.05 -16.13 9.86
N MET A 56 -0.38 -15.47 10.80
CA MET A 56 -0.15 -14.03 10.72
C MET A 56 0.85 -13.68 9.60
N GLU A 57 1.92 -14.46 9.44
CA GLU A 57 2.89 -14.29 8.36
C GLU A 57 2.31 -14.71 7.00
N ALA A 58 1.44 -15.74 6.97
CA ALA A 58 0.72 -16.14 5.78
C ALA A 58 -0.20 -15.04 5.24
N PHE A 59 -0.86 -14.25 6.10
CA PHE A 59 -1.62 -13.08 5.68
C PHE A 59 -0.73 -11.99 5.06
N ARG A 60 0.45 -11.76 5.62
CA ARG A 60 1.44 -10.86 5.01
C ARG A 60 1.89 -11.34 3.62
N ALA A 61 2.10 -12.64 3.45
CA ALA A 61 2.39 -13.21 2.13
C ALA A 61 1.26 -12.92 1.13
N VAL A 62 -0.01 -13.10 1.53
CA VAL A 62 -1.19 -12.78 0.72
C VAL A 62 -1.21 -11.30 0.33
N GLU A 63 -0.94 -10.38 1.25
CA GLU A 63 -0.89 -8.93 0.98
C GLU A 63 0.22 -8.58 -0.02
N VAL A 64 1.44 -9.11 0.15
CA VAL A 64 2.57 -8.87 -0.75
C VAL A 64 2.30 -9.41 -2.15
N ILE A 65 1.77 -10.63 -2.26
CA ILE A 65 1.41 -11.23 -3.54
C ILE A 65 0.30 -10.43 -4.22
N THR A 66 -0.70 -9.98 -3.45
CA THR A 66 -1.77 -9.13 -3.95
C THR A 66 -1.22 -7.79 -4.44
N ALA A 67 -0.31 -7.15 -3.71
CA ALA A 67 0.33 -5.91 -4.12
C ALA A 67 1.10 -6.07 -5.44
N ILE A 68 1.88 -7.14 -5.60
CA ILE A 68 2.57 -7.44 -6.84
C ILE A 68 1.56 -7.68 -7.97
N SER A 69 0.48 -8.41 -7.73
CA SER A 69 -0.57 -8.64 -8.73
C SER A 69 -1.28 -7.36 -9.16
N ARG A 70 -1.33 -6.34 -8.29
CA ARG A 70 -1.90 -5.02 -8.55
C ARG A 70 -0.89 -3.99 -9.06
N GLY A 71 0.25 -4.45 -9.59
CA GLY A 71 1.19 -3.63 -10.35
C GLY A 71 2.37 -3.08 -9.57
N PHE A 72 2.50 -3.34 -8.27
CA PHE A 72 3.72 -2.97 -7.55
C PHE A 72 4.91 -3.83 -7.99
N SER A 73 6.11 -3.24 -7.96
CA SER A 73 7.34 -4.01 -8.05
C SER A 73 7.56 -4.80 -6.75
N PRO A 74 8.28 -5.94 -6.79
CA PRO A 74 8.58 -6.69 -5.58
C PRO A 74 9.23 -5.85 -4.48
N GLU A 75 10.16 -4.95 -4.84
CA GLU A 75 10.87 -4.08 -3.90
C GLU A 75 9.90 -3.18 -3.13
N ARG A 76 8.89 -2.61 -3.83
CA ARG A 76 7.86 -1.79 -3.17
C ARG A 76 6.90 -2.63 -2.33
N ALA A 77 6.54 -3.82 -2.80
CA ALA A 77 5.66 -4.72 -2.06
C ALA A 77 6.31 -5.22 -0.75
N TYR A 78 7.65 -5.34 -0.72
CA TYR A 78 8.37 -5.78 0.47
C TYR A 78 8.31 -4.79 1.64
N HIS A 79 7.97 -3.52 1.43
CA HIS A 79 7.71 -2.58 2.53
C HIS A 79 6.59 -3.06 3.46
N LEU A 80 5.70 -3.94 2.99
CA LEU A 80 4.71 -4.61 3.84
C LEU A 80 5.33 -5.55 4.88
N PHE A 81 6.61 -5.90 4.74
CA PHE A 81 7.34 -6.71 5.69
C PHE A 81 8.15 -5.88 6.71
N ASP A 82 8.40 -4.60 6.42
CA ASP A 82 9.36 -3.80 7.17
C ASP A 82 8.75 -3.25 8.48
N ASP A 83 7.43 -3.03 8.50
CA ASP A 83 6.71 -2.46 9.62
C ASP A 83 5.30 -3.04 9.70
N GLU A 84 4.83 -3.35 10.91
CA GLU A 84 3.48 -3.86 11.17
C GLU A 84 2.40 -2.80 10.90
N GLU A 85 2.74 -1.51 11.00
CA GLU A 85 1.84 -0.39 10.71
C GLU A 85 1.63 -0.16 9.21
N VAL A 86 2.53 -0.69 8.36
CA VAL A 86 2.40 -0.60 6.90
C VAL A 86 1.41 -1.66 6.42
N VAL A 87 0.39 -1.20 5.71
CA VAL A 87 -0.69 -2.04 5.19
C VAL A 87 -0.88 -1.84 3.69
N PHE A 88 -1.55 -2.81 3.07
CA PHE A 88 -1.99 -2.76 1.69
C PHE A 88 -3.48 -2.39 1.64
N GLN A 89 -3.84 -1.44 0.78
CA GLN A 89 -5.23 -1.08 0.48
C GLN A 89 -5.42 -0.90 -1.01
N GLN A 90 -6.63 -1.13 -1.50
CA GLN A 90 -7.00 -0.88 -2.90
C GLN A 90 -8.34 -0.14 -2.98
N MET A 91 -8.50 0.64 -4.06
CA MET A 91 -9.70 1.38 -4.43
C MET A 91 -10.10 1.01 -5.84
N ASP A 92 -11.39 0.75 -6.09
CA ASP A 92 -11.91 0.51 -7.44
C ASP A 92 -12.31 1.85 -8.09
N LEU A 93 -11.79 2.12 -9.28
CA LEU A 93 -12.12 3.32 -10.03
C LEU A 93 -13.48 3.24 -10.72
N HIS A 94 -14.11 2.06 -10.80
CA HIS A 94 -15.48 1.93 -11.29
C HIS A 94 -16.49 2.67 -10.42
N ASP A 95 -16.20 2.86 -9.12
CA ASP A 95 -17.03 3.67 -8.22
C ASP A 95 -17.17 5.12 -8.70
N TYR A 96 -16.23 5.61 -9.52
CA TYR A 96 -16.20 6.96 -10.08
C TYR A 96 -16.47 6.99 -11.60
N ALA A 97 -16.04 5.98 -12.32
CA ALA A 97 -16.14 5.90 -13.78
C ALA A 97 -17.45 5.21 -14.23
N GLY A 98 -18.11 4.48 -13.33
CA GLY A 98 -19.18 3.56 -13.69
C GLY A 98 -18.67 2.50 -14.69
N LYS A 99 -19.51 2.12 -15.63
CA LYS A 99 -19.18 1.12 -16.66
C LYS A 99 -18.55 1.72 -17.93
N SER A 100 -18.18 3.02 -17.92
CA SER A 100 -17.65 3.69 -19.10
C SER A 100 -16.13 3.52 -19.22
N PRO A 101 -15.60 2.79 -20.21
CA PRO A 101 -14.16 2.65 -20.42
C PRO A 101 -13.45 3.99 -20.64
N ASN A 102 -14.08 4.91 -21.38
CA ASN A 102 -13.53 6.25 -21.64
C ASN A 102 -13.42 7.10 -20.37
N ALA A 103 -14.39 6.97 -19.44
CA ALA A 103 -14.33 7.66 -18.16
C ALA A 103 -13.21 7.08 -17.29
N LEU A 104 -13.05 5.75 -17.28
CA LEU A 104 -11.99 5.07 -16.56
C LEU A 104 -10.60 5.51 -17.05
N GLU A 105 -10.36 5.50 -18.37
CA GLU A 105 -9.08 5.93 -18.94
C GLU A 105 -8.78 7.40 -18.65
N ARG A 106 -9.79 8.27 -18.70
CA ARG A 106 -9.64 9.68 -18.35
C ARG A 106 -9.27 9.86 -16.88
N ILE A 107 -9.90 9.12 -15.95
CA ILE A 107 -9.58 9.17 -14.52
C ILE A 107 -8.17 8.66 -14.27
N LYS A 108 -7.79 7.52 -14.86
CA LYS A 108 -6.42 6.97 -14.78
C LYS A 108 -5.38 7.97 -15.29
N GLY A 109 -5.65 8.57 -16.45
CA GLY A 109 -4.78 9.61 -17.03
C GLY A 109 -4.57 10.80 -16.09
N ARG A 110 -5.62 11.23 -15.38
CA ARG A 110 -5.52 12.31 -14.38
C ARG A 110 -4.69 11.90 -13.16
N ILE A 111 -4.88 10.68 -12.66
CA ILE A 111 -4.15 10.15 -11.49
C ILE A 111 -2.66 9.98 -11.82
N ILE A 112 -2.35 9.41 -12.98
CA ILE A 112 -0.96 9.17 -13.41
C ILE A 112 -0.29 10.49 -13.77
N GLY A 113 -0.97 11.31 -14.58
CA GLY A 113 -0.43 12.54 -15.14
C GLY A 113 0.64 12.29 -16.20
N GLU A 114 1.12 13.36 -16.83
CA GLU A 114 2.15 13.30 -17.85
C GLU A 114 3.44 12.66 -17.30
N GLY A 115 3.89 11.57 -17.94
CA GLY A 115 5.08 10.82 -17.52
C GLY A 115 5.03 10.33 -16.07
N GLY A 116 3.83 10.16 -15.47
CA GLY A 116 3.66 9.73 -14.09
C GLY A 116 3.90 10.82 -13.04
N LYS A 117 3.97 12.10 -13.46
CA LYS A 117 4.32 13.23 -12.58
C LYS A 117 3.28 13.44 -11.46
N ALA A 118 1.98 13.34 -11.80
CA ALA A 118 0.93 13.53 -10.80
C ALA A 118 0.97 12.43 -9.73
N ARG A 119 1.09 11.17 -10.13
CA ARG A 119 1.22 10.05 -9.21
C ARG A 119 2.42 10.22 -8.28
N ARG A 120 3.61 10.51 -8.82
CA ARG A 120 4.81 10.72 -8.00
C ARG A 120 4.67 11.85 -7.00
N MET A 121 4.02 12.97 -7.39
CA MET A 121 3.75 14.08 -6.49
C MET A 121 2.81 13.68 -5.35
N ILE A 122 1.78 12.86 -5.63
CA ILE A 122 0.87 12.36 -4.60
C ILE A 122 1.62 11.39 -3.67
N GLU A 123 2.42 10.46 -4.21
CA GLU A 123 3.27 9.56 -3.43
C GLU A 123 4.16 10.35 -2.45
N GLU A 124 4.86 11.37 -2.95
CA GLU A 124 5.77 12.20 -2.14
C GLU A 124 5.03 12.98 -1.03
N LEU A 125 3.90 13.59 -1.35
CA LEU A 125 3.16 14.42 -0.40
C LEU A 125 2.37 13.61 0.62
N SER A 126 1.88 12.44 0.27
CA SER A 126 1.14 11.54 1.18
C SER A 126 2.05 10.64 2.01
N GLY A 127 3.22 10.28 1.49
CA GLY A 127 4.12 9.27 2.06
C GLY A 127 3.80 7.83 1.63
N THR A 128 2.84 7.64 0.72
CA THR A 128 2.28 6.33 0.32
C THR A 128 2.82 5.91 -1.04
N TYR A 129 3.16 4.65 -1.23
CA TYR A 129 3.38 4.10 -2.57
C TYR A 129 2.06 3.85 -3.28
N ILE A 130 1.98 4.21 -4.56
CA ILE A 130 0.74 4.12 -5.36
C ILE A 130 1.00 3.32 -6.63
N SER A 131 0.13 2.36 -6.91
CA SER A 131 0.08 1.66 -8.19
C SER A 131 -1.29 1.84 -8.83
N VAL A 132 -1.31 2.17 -10.13
CA VAL A 132 -2.53 2.26 -10.94
C VAL A 132 -2.49 1.11 -11.95
N TYR A 133 -3.37 0.13 -11.76
CA TYR A 133 -3.38 -1.07 -12.58
C TYR A 133 -4.81 -1.52 -12.88
N GLY A 134 -5.11 -1.79 -14.17
CA GLY A 134 -6.45 -2.14 -14.60
C GLY A 134 -7.47 -1.05 -14.27
N HIS A 135 -8.43 -1.39 -13.43
CA HIS A 135 -9.45 -0.48 -12.90
C HIS A 135 -9.21 -0.12 -11.43
N THR A 136 -8.09 -0.52 -10.84
CA THR A 136 -7.80 -0.30 -9.43
C THR A 136 -6.63 0.65 -9.22
N VAL A 137 -6.69 1.39 -8.11
CA VAL A 137 -5.54 2.08 -7.51
C VAL A 137 -5.22 1.36 -6.21
N ALA A 138 -3.98 0.95 -6.04
CA ALA A 138 -3.50 0.27 -4.86
C ALA A 138 -2.48 1.13 -4.12
N PHE A 139 -2.43 0.98 -2.80
CA PHE A 139 -1.67 1.80 -1.86
C PHE A 139 -0.88 0.90 -0.91
N ILE A 140 0.36 1.31 -0.59
CA ILE A 140 1.18 0.72 0.47
C ILE A 140 1.69 1.87 1.32
N GLY A 141 1.42 1.85 2.63
CA GLY A 141 1.80 2.86 3.59
C GLY A 141 1.09 2.65 4.93
N ASN A 142 1.29 3.54 5.88
CA ASN A 142 0.50 3.49 7.11
C ASN A 142 -0.92 4.03 6.89
N TYR A 143 -1.82 3.78 7.84
CA TYR A 143 -3.23 4.14 7.71
C TYR A 143 -3.45 5.63 7.42
N GLY A 144 -2.74 6.52 8.10
CA GLY A 144 -2.85 7.98 7.91
C GLY A 144 -2.38 8.43 6.53
N GLU A 145 -1.29 7.85 6.04
CA GLU A 145 -0.74 8.08 4.71
C GLU A 145 -1.70 7.62 3.61
N ILE A 146 -2.19 6.39 3.73
CA ILE A 146 -3.15 5.80 2.78
C ILE A 146 -4.44 6.63 2.74
N LYS A 147 -4.96 7.06 3.88
CA LYS A 147 -6.15 7.91 3.93
C LYS A 147 -5.94 9.20 3.14
N ARG A 148 -4.82 9.89 3.32
CA ARG A 148 -4.50 11.11 2.56
C ARG A 148 -4.39 10.84 1.05
N ALA A 149 -3.73 9.74 0.67
CA ALA A 149 -3.61 9.36 -0.73
C ALA A 149 -4.97 9.01 -1.35
N THR A 150 -5.80 8.27 -0.64
CA THR A 150 -7.16 7.89 -1.07
C THR A 150 -8.04 9.12 -1.28
N ASP A 151 -8.02 10.09 -0.34
CA ASP A 151 -8.75 11.35 -0.47
C ASP A 151 -8.28 12.15 -1.69
N ALA A 152 -6.97 12.21 -1.93
CA ALA A 152 -6.39 12.88 -3.09
C ALA A 152 -6.84 12.22 -4.41
N ILE A 153 -6.81 10.90 -4.49
CA ILE A 153 -7.27 10.14 -5.66
C ILE A 153 -8.77 10.33 -5.89
N ALA A 154 -9.58 10.29 -4.83
CA ALA A 154 -11.02 10.53 -4.91
C ALA A 154 -11.34 11.94 -5.44
N MET A 155 -10.61 12.97 -5.00
CA MET A 155 -10.75 14.33 -5.52
C MET A 155 -10.40 14.39 -7.02
N LEU A 156 -9.31 13.77 -7.47
CA LEU A 156 -8.95 13.72 -8.88
C LEU A 156 -9.99 12.98 -9.73
N ALA A 157 -10.50 11.86 -9.23
CA ALA A 157 -11.53 11.07 -9.90
C ALA A 157 -12.83 11.86 -10.07
N LYS A 158 -13.20 12.68 -9.08
CA LYS A 158 -14.35 13.60 -9.13
C LYS A 158 -14.11 14.85 -9.99
N GLY A 159 -12.92 15.05 -10.53
CA GLY A 159 -12.62 16.16 -11.44
C GLY A 159 -11.92 17.38 -10.82
N SER A 160 -11.49 17.33 -9.57
CA SER A 160 -10.75 18.42 -8.91
C SER A 160 -9.44 18.73 -9.62
N MET A 161 -9.02 19.99 -9.64
CA MET A 161 -7.74 20.40 -10.21
C MET A 161 -6.56 19.83 -9.39
N HIS A 162 -5.48 19.42 -10.05
CA HIS A 162 -4.27 18.92 -9.40
C HIS A 162 -3.71 19.90 -8.36
N LYS A 163 -3.71 21.21 -8.65
CA LYS A 163 -3.26 22.24 -7.72
C LYS A 163 -4.01 22.19 -6.37
N SER A 164 -5.34 22.02 -6.42
CA SER A 164 -6.18 21.91 -5.21
C SER A 164 -5.83 20.67 -4.40
N VAL A 165 -5.61 19.54 -5.07
CA VAL A 165 -5.22 18.27 -4.45
C VAL A 165 -3.85 18.39 -3.78
N TYR A 166 -2.86 18.95 -4.46
CA TYR A 166 -1.54 19.16 -3.88
C TYR A 166 -1.56 20.11 -2.68
N THR A 167 -2.37 21.17 -2.76
CA THR A 167 -2.54 22.11 -1.62
C THR A 167 -3.17 21.39 -0.42
N MET A 168 -4.14 20.55 -0.63
CA MET A 168 -4.75 19.73 0.43
C MET A 168 -3.72 18.80 1.09
N LEU A 169 -2.94 18.05 0.28
CA LEU A 169 -1.90 17.15 0.78
C LEU A 169 -0.80 17.90 1.56
N GLN A 170 -0.34 19.06 1.07
CA GLN A 170 0.65 19.89 1.75
C GLN A 170 0.15 20.38 3.11
N ARG A 171 -1.13 20.78 3.19
CA ARG A 171 -1.75 21.21 4.46
C ARG A 171 -1.86 20.05 5.44
N ALA A 172 -2.28 18.87 4.97
CA ALA A 172 -2.35 17.68 5.80
C ALA A 172 -0.98 17.29 6.36
N ARG A 173 0.06 17.23 5.50
CA ARG A 173 1.44 16.95 5.92
C ARG A 173 1.98 17.94 6.95
N ARG A 174 1.66 19.25 6.79
CA ARG A 174 2.05 20.27 7.75
C ARG A 174 1.37 20.08 9.10
N ARG A 175 0.08 19.72 9.10
CA ARG A 175 -0.68 19.44 10.32
C ARG A 175 -0.09 18.26 11.08
N ASP A 176 0.15 17.13 10.39
CA ASP A 176 0.75 15.94 11.00
C ASP A 176 2.14 16.23 11.63
N LYS A 177 2.93 17.12 10.99
CA LYS A 177 4.21 17.53 11.55
C LYS A 177 4.04 18.33 12.84
N ILE A 178 3.08 19.26 12.88
CA ILE A 178 2.78 20.06 14.07
C ILE A 178 2.24 19.17 15.20
N ASP A 179 1.33 18.25 14.90
CA ASP A 179 0.74 17.36 15.89
C ASP A 179 1.79 16.42 16.50
N ARG A 180 2.73 15.89 15.69
CA ARG A 180 3.87 15.12 16.20
C ARG A 180 4.81 15.94 17.08
N MET A 181 5.06 17.21 16.74
CA MET A 181 5.89 18.09 17.58
C MET A 181 5.24 18.34 18.94
N ARG A 182 3.93 18.59 18.98
CA ARG A 182 3.18 18.78 20.24
C ARG A 182 3.21 17.55 21.13
N LEU A 183 2.96 16.35 20.57
CA LEU A 183 3.05 15.10 21.32
C LEU A 183 4.45 14.88 21.93
N TRP A 184 5.50 15.35 21.25
CA TRP A 184 6.86 15.29 21.73
C TRP A 184 7.11 16.27 22.87
N GLU A 185 6.58 17.50 22.79
CA GLU A 185 6.68 18.51 23.85
C GLU A 185 5.92 18.05 25.10
N ASP A 186 4.70 17.50 24.95
CA ASP A 186 3.91 17.01 26.07
C ASP A 186 4.62 15.82 26.80
N SER A 187 5.24 14.88 26.06
CA SER A 187 5.98 13.78 26.64
C SER A 187 7.24 14.23 27.43
N TYR A 188 7.93 15.24 26.95
CA TYR A 188 9.07 15.82 27.69
C TYR A 188 8.66 16.54 28.97
N GLU A 189 7.49 17.16 29.01
CA GLU A 189 6.96 17.80 30.23
C GLU A 189 6.51 16.77 31.28
N GLU A 190 5.98 15.62 30.86
CA GLU A 190 5.61 14.53 31.77
C GLU A 190 6.86 13.86 32.39
N ASP A 191 7.85 13.50 31.59
CA ASP A 191 9.09 12.90 32.07
C ASP A 191 9.89 13.84 33.02
N SER A 192 9.82 15.16 32.79
CA SER A 192 10.47 16.16 33.65
C SER A 192 9.78 16.33 35.01
N LYS A 193 8.48 16.03 35.10
CA LYS A 193 7.72 16.10 36.37
C LYS A 193 7.92 14.85 37.25
N GLU A 194 8.20 13.68 36.66
CA GLU A 194 8.49 12.46 37.40
C GLU A 194 9.90 12.41 37.99
N THR A 195 10.82 13.27 37.53
CA THR A 195 12.24 13.22 37.91
C THR A 195 12.59 14.16 39.09
N ILE A 196 11.62 14.80 39.77
CA ILE A 196 11.87 15.60 40.97
C ILE A 196 11.68 14.70 42.22
N PRO A 197 12.76 14.24 42.88
CA PRO A 197 12.60 13.56 44.18
C PRO A 197 12.09 14.59 45.19
N SER A 198 11.02 14.23 45.91
CA SER A 198 10.57 14.99 47.08
C SER A 198 11.67 14.88 48.16
N GLU A 199 12.51 15.88 48.25
CA GLU A 199 13.36 16.08 49.45
C GLU A 199 12.42 16.48 50.60
N SER A 200 12.32 15.60 51.59
CA SER A 200 11.80 15.89 52.93
C SER A 200 12.81 15.40 53.97
#